data_76e90b071ef1a5f81a1a23e105617814
#
_entry.id   76e90b071ef1a5f81a1a23e105617814
#
_cell.length_a   1.000
_cell.length_b   1.000
_cell.length_c   1.000
_cell.angle_alpha   90.00
_cell.angle_beta   90.00
_cell.angle_gamma   90.00
#
_symmetry.space_group_name_H-M   'P 1'
#
loop_
_entity.id
_entity.type
_entity.pdbx_description
1 polymer ?
#
loop_
_entity_poly.entity_id
_entity_poly.type
_entity_poly.pdbx_seq_one_letter_code
_entity_poly.pdbx_strand_id
1 'polypeptide(L)'
;SKASHPARRLLNSLARAGIGWSESDEKTRDKLYEQIHAIVVRILNEFDGDVALFETLGEEFEQFLARENRKSSLVEQRTRESERGRIKSQKAQETVDQLLQKKLARYKLQEPVRNILINGWSRVMFLAYLRDDVEHRWLQTVRVVDDLIWCLHPHQEDEDRDQWVRVVPGLLKSLRAG
;
A
#
# COMPACT_ATOMS: atom_id res chain seq x y z
N SER A 1 -43.71 4.06 20.99
CA SER A 1 -42.32 4.18 21.42
C SER A 1 -42.19 5.53 22.14
N LYS A 2 -41.89 5.55 23.42
CA LYS A 2 -41.58 6.78 24.14
C LYS A 2 -40.25 7.30 23.58
N ALA A 3 -40.32 8.40 22.82
CA ALA A 3 -39.11 9.10 22.40
C ALA A 3 -38.24 9.39 23.64
N SER A 4 -37.00 8.94 23.69
CA SER A 4 -36.15 9.17 24.85
C SER A 4 -35.86 10.67 24.97
N HIS A 5 -35.95 11.22 26.20
CA HIS A 5 -35.67 12.62 26.46
C HIS A 5 -34.30 13.05 25.87
N PRO A 6 -34.17 14.22 25.23
CA PRO A 6 -32.94 14.69 24.60
C PRO A 6 -31.70 14.62 25.48
N ALA A 7 -31.81 15.03 26.73
CA ALA A 7 -30.70 14.92 27.71
C ALA A 7 -30.23 13.46 27.91
N ARG A 8 -31.17 12.49 27.91
CA ARG A 8 -30.80 11.07 28.02
C ARG A 8 -30.08 10.58 26.76
N ARG A 9 -30.52 11.04 25.57
CA ARG A 9 -29.84 10.71 24.30
C ARG A 9 -28.41 11.22 24.31
N LEU A 10 -28.22 12.50 24.67
CA LEU A 10 -26.88 13.08 24.81
C LEU A 10 -25.99 12.30 25.80
N LEU A 11 -26.49 12.03 27.00
CA LEU A 11 -25.74 11.27 28.02
C LEU A 11 -25.36 9.87 27.52
N ASN A 12 -26.26 9.19 26.81
CA ASN A 12 -25.97 7.88 26.24
C ASN A 12 -24.92 7.95 25.13
N SER A 13 -24.91 8.99 24.31
CA SER A 13 -23.88 9.21 23.27
C SER A 13 -22.53 9.49 23.91
N LEU A 14 -22.46 10.35 24.93
CA LEU A 14 -21.23 10.64 25.67
C LEU A 14 -20.65 9.38 26.34
N ALA A 15 -21.52 8.60 27.03
CA ALA A 15 -21.10 7.36 27.69
C ALA A 15 -20.56 6.31 26.69
N ARG A 16 -21.26 6.11 25.56
CA ARG A 16 -20.81 5.19 24.52
C ARG A 16 -19.46 5.60 23.91
N ALA A 17 -19.29 6.90 23.65
CA ALA A 17 -18.04 7.42 23.14
C ALA A 17 -16.91 7.21 24.16
N GLY A 18 -17.13 7.49 25.45
CA GLY A 18 -16.15 7.28 26.49
C GLY A 18 -15.68 5.83 26.60
N ILE A 19 -16.61 4.87 26.48
CA ILE A 19 -16.26 3.43 26.49
C ILE A 19 -15.49 3.04 25.23
N GLY A 20 -15.97 3.43 24.04
CA GLY A 20 -15.35 3.05 22.78
C GLY A 20 -13.96 3.65 22.55
N TRP A 21 -13.65 4.77 23.22
CA TRP A 21 -12.38 5.48 23.08
C TRP A 21 -11.39 5.19 24.23
N SER A 22 -11.75 4.40 25.19
CA SER A 22 -10.86 4.02 26.30
C SER A 22 -9.58 3.30 25.82
N GLU A 23 -9.65 2.58 24.70
CA GLU A 23 -8.54 1.87 24.07
C GLU A 23 -7.77 2.70 23.03
N SER A 24 -8.20 3.96 22.79
CA SER A 24 -7.56 4.85 21.80
C SER A 24 -6.25 5.43 22.33
N ASP A 25 -5.46 6.02 21.42
CA ASP A 25 -4.25 6.76 21.76
C ASP A 25 -4.56 8.00 22.62
N GLU A 26 -3.57 8.47 23.39
CA GLU A 26 -3.69 9.58 24.32
C GLU A 26 -4.26 10.85 23.66
N LYS A 27 -3.74 11.19 22.48
CA LYS A 27 -4.18 12.38 21.74
C LYS A 27 -5.67 12.33 21.33
N THR A 28 -6.18 11.16 21.01
CA THR A 28 -7.58 10.94 20.66
C THR A 28 -8.46 11.04 21.91
N ARG A 29 -8.01 10.47 23.03
CA ARG A 29 -8.70 10.61 24.32
C ARG A 29 -8.77 12.04 24.80
N ASP A 30 -7.68 12.80 24.68
CA ASP A 30 -7.63 14.22 25.07
C ASP A 30 -8.65 15.04 24.29
N LYS A 31 -8.76 14.85 22.97
CA LYS A 31 -9.77 15.53 22.15
C LYS A 31 -11.19 15.22 22.56
N LEU A 32 -11.48 13.95 22.87
CA LEU A 32 -12.80 13.56 23.36
C LEU A 32 -13.10 14.22 24.71
N TYR A 33 -12.13 14.21 25.61
CA TYR A 33 -12.26 14.86 26.91
C TYR A 33 -12.54 16.36 26.77
N GLU A 34 -11.80 17.07 25.93
CA GLU A 34 -12.00 18.49 25.64
C GLU A 34 -13.43 18.75 25.10
N GLN A 35 -13.89 17.90 24.18
CA GLN A 35 -15.22 18.03 23.62
C GLN A 35 -16.34 17.78 24.66
N ILE A 36 -16.19 16.76 25.50
CA ILE A 36 -17.13 16.46 26.57
C ILE A 36 -17.13 17.59 27.60
N HIS A 37 -15.96 18.09 27.97
CA HIS A 37 -15.81 19.22 28.89
C HIS A 37 -16.52 20.49 28.36
N ALA A 38 -16.33 20.80 27.10
CA ALA A 38 -17.00 21.94 26.45
C ALA A 38 -18.52 21.79 26.47
N ILE A 39 -19.06 20.60 26.24
CA ILE A 39 -20.51 20.32 26.32
C ILE A 39 -21.00 20.55 27.76
N VAL A 40 -20.29 20.04 28.77
CA VAL A 40 -20.66 20.22 30.18
C VAL A 40 -20.68 21.71 30.57
N VAL A 41 -19.64 22.45 30.20
CA VAL A 41 -19.55 23.90 30.45
C VAL A 41 -20.70 24.66 29.79
N ARG A 42 -21.07 24.31 28.57
CA ARG A 42 -22.22 24.93 27.88
C ARG A 42 -23.53 24.62 28.56
N ILE A 43 -23.75 23.37 29.01
CA ILE A 43 -24.96 23.03 29.77
C ILE A 43 -25.05 23.86 31.06
N LEU A 44 -23.94 23.99 31.80
CA LEU A 44 -23.93 24.74 33.05
C LEU A 44 -24.16 26.25 32.88
N ASN A 45 -23.75 26.83 31.76
CA ASN A 45 -23.82 28.27 31.53
C ASN A 45 -25.06 28.69 30.70
N GLU A 46 -25.56 27.84 29.81
CA GLU A 46 -26.57 28.20 28.81
C GLU A 46 -27.94 27.57 29.09
N PHE A 47 -28.02 26.57 30.01
CA PHE A 47 -29.28 25.90 30.27
C PHE A 47 -30.23 26.81 31.08
N ASP A 48 -31.31 27.22 30.44
CA ASP A 48 -32.39 28.05 30.99
C ASP A 48 -33.73 27.32 31.18
N GLY A 49 -33.68 25.99 31.05
CA GLY A 49 -34.87 25.14 31.07
C GLY A 49 -35.35 24.66 29.68
N ASP A 50 -34.74 25.18 28.59
CA ASP A 50 -35.06 24.71 27.23
C ASP A 50 -34.31 23.40 26.90
N VAL A 51 -35.10 22.41 26.53
CA VAL A 51 -34.61 21.08 26.15
C VAL A 51 -33.90 21.08 24.79
N ALA A 52 -34.19 22.09 23.94
CA ALA A 52 -33.56 22.22 22.64
C ALA A 52 -32.04 22.30 22.69
N LEU A 53 -31.47 22.85 23.77
CA LEU A 53 -30.04 22.88 23.99
C LEU A 53 -29.40 21.48 23.94
N PHE A 54 -30.05 20.49 24.58
CA PHE A 54 -29.53 19.10 24.57
C PHE A 54 -29.60 18.45 23.18
N GLU A 55 -30.59 18.82 22.35
CA GLU A 55 -30.68 18.36 20.96
C GLU A 55 -29.51 18.91 20.15
N THR A 56 -29.29 20.24 20.21
CA THR A 56 -28.19 20.91 19.52
C THR A 56 -26.82 20.34 19.92
N LEU A 57 -26.58 20.19 21.23
CA LEU A 57 -25.34 19.62 21.74
C LEU A 57 -25.15 18.16 21.33
N GLY A 58 -26.23 17.39 21.26
CA GLY A 58 -26.23 16.02 20.77
C GLY A 58 -25.84 15.93 19.29
N GLU A 59 -26.42 16.77 18.44
CA GLU A 59 -26.07 16.85 17.03
C GLU A 59 -24.62 17.27 16.78
N GLU A 60 -24.15 18.30 17.49
CA GLU A 60 -22.77 18.76 17.42
C GLU A 60 -21.79 17.65 17.83
N PHE A 61 -22.12 16.89 18.87
CA PHE A 61 -21.30 15.79 19.35
C PHE A 61 -21.27 14.62 18.37
N GLU A 62 -22.41 14.24 17.79
CA GLU A 62 -22.48 13.20 16.75
C GLU A 62 -21.67 13.60 15.49
N GLN A 63 -21.72 14.87 15.09
CA GLN A 63 -20.90 15.40 14.00
C GLN A 63 -19.40 15.35 14.33
N PHE A 64 -19.02 15.66 15.58
CA PHE A 64 -17.64 15.52 16.04
C PHE A 64 -17.18 14.06 15.93
N LEU A 65 -17.96 13.10 16.46
CA LEU A 65 -17.64 11.67 16.38
C LEU A 65 -17.51 11.19 14.94
N ALA A 66 -18.42 11.61 14.06
CA ALA A 66 -18.38 11.25 12.65
C ALA A 66 -17.10 11.77 11.95
N ARG A 67 -16.68 12.99 12.26
CA ARG A 67 -15.43 13.56 11.72
C ARG A 67 -14.19 12.80 12.19
N GLU A 68 -14.11 12.49 13.50
CA GLU A 68 -12.96 11.77 14.04
C GLU A 68 -12.91 10.32 13.53
N ASN A 69 -14.05 9.64 13.42
CA ASN A 69 -14.12 8.30 12.82
C ASN A 69 -13.68 8.29 11.35
N ARG A 70 -14.07 9.31 10.55
CA ARG A 70 -13.58 9.43 9.17
C ARG A 70 -12.07 9.62 9.11
N LYS A 71 -11.50 10.44 9.98
CA LYS A 71 -10.05 10.65 10.04
C LYS A 71 -9.32 9.35 10.39
N SER A 72 -9.80 8.62 11.40
CA SER A 72 -9.25 7.34 11.81
C SER A 72 -9.30 6.32 10.67
N SER A 73 -10.45 6.17 10.01
CA SER A 73 -10.61 5.27 8.85
C SER A 73 -9.67 5.62 7.70
N LEU A 74 -9.47 6.90 7.40
CA LEU A 74 -8.53 7.33 6.35
C LEU A 74 -7.08 7.00 6.71
N VAL A 75 -6.67 7.20 7.96
CA VAL A 75 -5.33 6.84 8.43
C VAL A 75 -5.13 5.33 8.35
N GLU A 76 -6.10 4.55 8.82
CA GLU A 76 -6.06 3.09 8.76
C GLU A 76 -5.98 2.59 7.31
N GLN A 77 -6.79 3.15 6.41
CA GLN A 77 -6.75 2.81 4.99
C GLN A 77 -5.37 3.10 4.39
N ARG A 78 -4.81 4.28 4.63
CA ARG A 78 -3.47 4.66 4.13
C ARG A 78 -2.37 3.74 4.67
N THR A 79 -2.46 3.36 5.94
CA THR A 79 -1.51 2.44 6.55
C THR A 79 -1.60 1.06 5.89
N ARG A 80 -2.81 0.54 5.69
CA ARG A 80 -3.04 -0.74 4.99
C ARG A 80 -2.53 -0.71 3.55
N GLU A 81 -2.79 0.38 2.81
CA GLU A 81 -2.31 0.54 1.43
C GLU A 81 -0.77 0.60 1.38
N SER A 82 -0.15 1.35 2.30
CA SER A 82 1.31 1.42 2.42
C SER A 82 1.93 0.06 2.72
N GLU A 83 1.37 -0.69 3.68
CA GLU A 83 1.85 -2.03 4.02
C GLU A 83 1.68 -3.02 2.85
N ARG A 84 0.54 -2.97 2.15
CA ARG A 84 0.34 -3.79 0.93
C ARG A 84 1.38 -3.45 -0.14
N GLY A 85 1.65 -2.16 -0.36
CA GLY A 85 2.68 -1.71 -1.29
C GLY A 85 4.07 -2.20 -0.91
N ARG A 86 4.43 -2.14 0.39
CA ARG A 86 5.70 -2.64 0.91
C ARG A 86 5.85 -4.16 0.70
N ILE A 87 4.83 -4.93 1.06
CA ILE A 87 4.82 -6.39 0.89
C ILE A 87 4.94 -6.76 -0.59
N LYS A 88 4.21 -6.07 -1.47
CA LYS A 88 4.27 -6.31 -2.93
C LYS A 88 5.66 -6.02 -3.48
N SER A 89 6.27 -4.91 -3.07
CA SER A 89 7.63 -4.54 -3.47
C SER A 89 8.68 -5.54 -2.97
N GLN A 90 8.57 -5.97 -1.73
CA GLN A 90 9.49 -6.98 -1.17
C GLN A 90 9.36 -8.30 -1.94
N LYS A 91 8.16 -8.78 -2.19
CA LYS A 91 7.93 -10.01 -2.97
C LYS A 91 8.46 -9.88 -4.41
N ALA A 92 8.30 -8.72 -5.04
CA ALA A 92 8.85 -8.45 -6.37
C ALA A 92 10.39 -8.57 -6.35
N GLN A 93 11.05 -7.93 -5.38
CA GLN A 93 12.50 -7.98 -5.25
C GLN A 93 13.00 -9.41 -5.03
N GLU A 94 12.41 -10.13 -4.07
CA GLU A 94 12.77 -11.52 -3.79
C GLU A 94 12.59 -12.43 -5.01
N THR A 95 11.50 -12.25 -5.76
CA THR A 95 11.23 -13.04 -6.97
C THR A 95 12.27 -12.79 -8.05
N VAL A 96 12.62 -11.52 -8.30
CA VAL A 96 13.66 -11.14 -9.27
C VAL A 96 15.02 -11.68 -8.87
N ASP A 97 15.41 -11.50 -7.62
CA ASP A 97 16.70 -11.93 -7.10
C ASP A 97 16.85 -13.45 -7.18
N GLN A 98 15.86 -14.20 -6.73
CA GLN A 98 15.85 -15.67 -6.80
C GLN A 98 15.95 -16.17 -8.25
N LEU A 99 15.19 -15.55 -9.18
CA LEU A 99 15.20 -15.93 -10.58
C LEU A 99 16.56 -15.67 -11.21
N LEU A 100 17.15 -14.47 -11.00
CA LEU A 100 18.45 -14.11 -11.52
C LEU A 100 19.54 -15.00 -10.92
N GLN A 101 19.54 -15.23 -9.60
CA GLN A 101 20.50 -16.13 -8.95
C GLN A 101 20.43 -17.54 -9.53
N LYS A 102 19.22 -18.09 -9.69
CA LYS A 102 19.01 -19.45 -10.23
C LYS A 102 19.52 -19.56 -11.69
N LYS A 103 19.26 -18.51 -12.51
CA LYS A 103 19.72 -18.50 -13.91
C LYS A 103 21.24 -18.31 -14.00
N LEU A 104 21.78 -17.36 -13.26
CA LEU A 104 23.22 -17.02 -13.30
C LEU A 104 24.12 -18.10 -12.66
N ALA A 105 23.59 -18.90 -11.72
CA ALA A 105 24.36 -19.99 -11.11
C ALA A 105 24.72 -21.12 -12.10
N ARG A 106 23.94 -21.24 -13.18
CA ARG A 106 24.16 -22.31 -14.20
C ARG A 106 25.21 -21.97 -15.25
N TYR A 107 25.57 -20.68 -15.37
CA TYR A 107 26.42 -20.19 -16.45
C TYR A 107 27.58 -19.34 -15.91
N LYS A 108 28.77 -19.56 -16.43
CA LYS A 108 29.95 -18.73 -16.14
C LYS A 108 29.93 -17.50 -17.06
N LEU A 109 29.20 -16.48 -16.65
CA LEU A 109 29.16 -15.22 -17.38
C LEU A 109 30.32 -14.30 -16.95
N GLN A 110 30.79 -13.48 -17.89
CA GLN A 110 31.76 -12.44 -17.61
C GLN A 110 31.17 -11.38 -16.67
N GLU A 111 32.01 -10.82 -15.78
CA GLU A 111 31.60 -9.84 -14.78
C GLU A 111 30.79 -8.64 -15.34
N PRO A 112 31.18 -8.00 -16.49
CA PRO A 112 30.39 -6.89 -17.01
C PRO A 112 28.93 -7.26 -17.35
N VAL A 113 28.72 -8.45 -17.91
CA VAL A 113 27.39 -8.97 -18.26
C VAL A 113 26.58 -9.27 -17.01
N ARG A 114 27.21 -9.90 -16.04
CA ARG A 114 26.60 -10.20 -14.74
C ARG A 114 26.16 -8.92 -14.06
N ASN A 115 26.97 -7.87 -14.08
CA ASN A 115 26.65 -6.57 -13.51
C ASN A 115 25.48 -5.88 -14.21
N ILE A 116 25.38 -5.96 -15.55
CA ILE A 116 24.23 -5.43 -16.30
C ILE A 116 22.94 -6.14 -15.88
N LEU A 117 22.97 -7.47 -15.75
CA LEU A 117 21.78 -8.23 -15.35
C LEU A 117 21.37 -7.94 -13.90
N ILE A 118 22.32 -7.93 -12.97
CA ILE A 118 22.03 -7.76 -11.53
C ILE A 118 21.69 -6.31 -11.18
N ASN A 119 22.41 -5.34 -11.72
CA ASN A 119 22.28 -3.92 -11.33
C ASN A 119 21.40 -3.10 -12.29
N GLY A 120 21.25 -3.53 -13.54
CA GLY A 120 20.48 -2.86 -14.57
C GLY A 120 19.13 -3.54 -14.83
N TRP A 121 19.19 -4.73 -15.42
CA TRP A 121 17.99 -5.43 -15.88
C TRP A 121 17.06 -5.89 -14.73
N SER A 122 17.60 -6.18 -13.56
CA SER A 122 16.82 -6.49 -12.36
C SER A 122 15.78 -5.41 -12.03
N ARG A 123 16.11 -4.13 -12.28
CA ARG A 123 15.18 -3.00 -12.06
C ARG A 123 14.02 -3.02 -13.05
N VAL A 124 14.29 -3.37 -14.31
CA VAL A 124 13.25 -3.50 -15.35
C VAL A 124 12.32 -4.65 -15.01
N MET A 125 12.88 -5.79 -14.57
CA MET A 125 12.11 -6.95 -14.11
C MET A 125 11.26 -6.62 -12.89
N PHE A 126 11.81 -5.91 -11.91
CA PHE A 126 11.10 -5.46 -10.72
C PHE A 126 9.89 -4.60 -11.08
N LEU A 127 10.08 -3.60 -11.95
CA LEU A 127 8.98 -2.74 -12.41
C LEU A 127 7.93 -3.52 -13.21
N ALA A 128 8.36 -4.47 -14.04
CA ALA A 128 7.45 -5.32 -14.79
C ALA A 128 6.60 -6.20 -13.87
N TYR A 129 7.20 -6.71 -12.78
CA TYR A 129 6.48 -7.51 -11.78
C TYR A 129 5.46 -6.68 -10.98
N LEU A 130 5.80 -5.42 -10.66
CA LEU A 130 4.89 -4.54 -9.91
C LEU A 130 3.68 -4.07 -10.72
N ARG A 131 3.83 -3.95 -12.05
CA ARG A 131 2.73 -3.59 -12.95
C ARG A 131 1.90 -4.82 -13.24
N ASP A 132 0.84 -5.03 -12.47
CA ASP A 132 -0.05 -6.21 -12.50
C ASP A 132 -0.76 -6.47 -13.83
N ASP A 133 -0.71 -5.51 -14.76
CA ASP A 133 -1.60 -5.57 -15.91
C ASP A 133 -1.17 -6.53 -16.97
N VAL A 134 0.05 -7.07 -16.93
CA VAL A 134 0.53 -7.82 -18.09
C VAL A 134 1.53 -8.89 -17.68
N GLU A 135 1.02 -10.06 -17.37
CA GLU A 135 1.78 -11.31 -17.33
C GLU A 135 2.78 -11.43 -18.49
N HIS A 136 2.43 -10.85 -19.64
CA HIS A 136 3.28 -10.76 -20.82
C HIS A 136 4.55 -9.93 -20.62
N ARG A 137 4.53 -8.83 -19.88
CA ARG A 137 5.72 -8.00 -19.67
C ARG A 137 6.74 -8.71 -18.76
N TRP A 138 6.28 -9.34 -17.70
CA TRP A 138 7.13 -10.15 -16.85
C TRP A 138 7.82 -11.25 -17.66
N LEU A 139 7.07 -12.03 -18.42
CA LEU A 139 7.61 -13.08 -19.26
C LEU A 139 8.57 -12.57 -20.32
N GLN A 140 8.32 -11.40 -20.91
CA GLN A 140 9.26 -10.75 -21.83
C GLN A 140 10.58 -10.39 -21.15
N THR A 141 10.54 -9.81 -19.93
CA THR A 141 11.76 -9.47 -19.19
C THR A 141 12.58 -10.71 -18.84
N VAL A 142 11.92 -11.80 -18.51
CA VAL A 142 12.57 -13.09 -18.22
C VAL A 142 13.21 -13.67 -19.48
N ARG A 143 12.52 -13.62 -20.63
CA ARG A 143 13.07 -14.08 -21.95
C ARG A 143 14.33 -13.32 -22.33
N VAL A 144 14.39 -12.01 -22.11
CA VAL A 144 15.60 -11.22 -22.39
C VAL A 144 16.79 -11.74 -21.62
N VAL A 145 16.60 -12.17 -20.35
CA VAL A 145 17.69 -12.79 -19.57
C VAL A 145 18.14 -14.10 -20.21
N ASP A 146 17.19 -14.95 -20.64
CA ASP A 146 17.50 -16.21 -21.30
C ASP A 146 18.23 -15.99 -22.64
N ASP A 147 17.76 -15.04 -23.46
CA ASP A 147 18.37 -14.69 -24.72
C ASP A 147 19.78 -14.11 -24.54
N LEU A 148 20.00 -13.26 -23.54
CA LEU A 148 21.35 -12.73 -23.20
C LEU A 148 22.30 -13.85 -22.76
N ILE A 149 21.85 -14.74 -21.88
CA ILE A 149 22.65 -15.87 -21.42
C ILE A 149 22.99 -16.76 -22.62
N TRP A 150 22.01 -17.05 -23.46
CA TRP A 150 22.22 -17.86 -24.64
C TRP A 150 23.22 -17.23 -25.61
N CYS A 151 23.06 -15.94 -25.96
CA CYS A 151 23.99 -15.22 -26.85
C CYS A 151 25.44 -15.19 -26.36
N LEU A 152 25.66 -15.25 -25.06
CA LEU A 152 26.98 -15.12 -24.43
C LEU A 152 27.59 -16.45 -24.00
N HIS A 153 26.86 -17.54 -24.20
CA HIS A 153 27.39 -18.88 -23.96
C HIS A 153 28.19 -19.36 -25.18
N PRO A 154 29.38 -19.94 -25.00
CA PRO A 154 30.13 -20.45 -26.15
C PRO A 154 29.37 -21.59 -26.82
N HIS A 155 28.97 -21.36 -28.05
CA HIS A 155 28.30 -22.33 -28.90
C HIS A 155 29.29 -22.98 -29.88
N GLN A 156 29.06 -24.21 -30.26
CA GLN A 156 29.81 -24.85 -31.36
C GLN A 156 29.29 -24.29 -32.70
N GLU A 157 30.22 -23.87 -33.56
CA GLU A 157 30.03 -22.86 -34.62
C GLU A 157 29.01 -23.16 -35.72
N ASP A 158 28.50 -24.38 -35.89
CA ASP A 158 27.74 -24.75 -37.09
C ASP A 158 26.21 -24.95 -36.92
N GLU A 159 25.71 -25.22 -35.73
CA GLU A 159 24.26 -25.49 -35.55
C GLU A 159 23.43 -24.27 -35.14
N ASP A 160 24.05 -23.18 -34.71
CA ASP A 160 23.35 -22.08 -34.03
C ASP A 160 23.17 -20.80 -34.87
N ARG A 161 23.69 -20.75 -36.10
CA ARG A 161 23.68 -19.53 -36.94
C ARG A 161 22.27 -19.02 -37.23
N ASP A 162 21.33 -19.91 -37.47
CA ASP A 162 19.93 -19.56 -37.76
C ASP A 162 19.20 -19.04 -36.53
N GLN A 163 19.62 -19.50 -35.32
CA GLN A 163 19.07 -19.06 -34.07
C GLN A 163 19.59 -17.67 -33.70
N TRP A 164 20.87 -17.36 -33.98
CA TRP A 164 21.46 -16.04 -33.82
C TRP A 164 20.71 -14.97 -34.57
N VAL A 165 20.36 -15.23 -35.84
CA VAL A 165 19.63 -14.30 -36.72
C VAL A 165 18.24 -13.99 -36.15
N ARG A 166 17.62 -14.90 -35.41
CA ARG A 166 16.29 -14.73 -34.83
C ARG A 166 16.33 -14.03 -33.46
N VAL A 167 17.28 -14.38 -32.60
CA VAL A 167 17.36 -13.94 -31.19
C VAL A 167 17.93 -12.51 -31.08
N VAL A 168 19.01 -12.21 -31.79
CA VAL A 168 19.73 -10.92 -31.66
C VAL A 168 18.86 -9.70 -31.97
N PRO A 169 18.08 -9.63 -33.07
CA PRO A 169 17.23 -8.48 -33.34
C PRO A 169 16.14 -8.25 -32.30
N GLY A 170 15.54 -9.34 -31.82
CA GLY A 170 14.52 -9.31 -30.76
C GLY A 170 15.10 -8.80 -29.44
N LEU A 171 16.27 -9.28 -29.06
CA LEU A 171 16.99 -8.87 -27.87
C LEU A 171 17.35 -7.39 -27.89
N LEU A 172 17.94 -6.90 -29.02
CA LEU A 172 18.30 -5.49 -29.16
C LEU A 172 17.08 -4.57 -29.08
N LYS A 173 15.93 -4.99 -29.63
CA LYS A 173 14.68 -4.26 -29.53
C LYS A 173 14.19 -4.19 -28.07
N SER A 174 14.25 -5.30 -27.35
CA SER A 174 13.80 -5.38 -25.95
C SER A 174 14.70 -4.56 -25.01
N LEU A 175 16.02 -4.56 -25.24
CA LEU A 175 16.96 -3.76 -24.44
C LEU A 175 16.82 -2.25 -24.69
N ARG A 176 16.38 -1.82 -25.87
CA ARG A 176 16.13 -0.40 -26.16
C ARG A 176 14.79 0.10 -25.64
N ALA A 177 13.86 -0.80 -25.35
CA ALA A 177 12.51 -0.47 -24.88
C ALA A 177 12.38 -0.49 -23.34
N GLY A 178 13.37 -1.00 -22.64
CA GLY A 178 13.45 -1.03 -21.16
C GLY A 178 14.33 0.06 -20.62
#